data_66582fc6e645cdf705d9411f0e046b96
#
_entry.id   66582fc6e645cdf705d9411f0e046b96
#
_cell.length_a   1.000
_cell.length_b   1.000
_cell.length_c   1.000
_cell.angle_alpha   90.00
_cell.angle_beta   90.00
_cell.angle_gamma   90.00
#
_symmetry.space_group_name_H-M   'P 1'
#
loop_
_entity.id
_entity.type
_entity.pdbx_description
1 polymer ?
#
loop_
_entity_poly.entity_id
_entity_poly.type
_entity_poly.pdbx_seq_one_letter_code
_entity_poly.pdbx_strand_id
1 'polypeptide(L)'
;MDRMIHVAVNAMKNMRMDRTVNANNLANANVPGFKRDMQLGRDSAFLESLDQFSSRVFTQASNTSLFEENSGPLVNSGEQMDLAVRGAGYLFIQPSQGGDAALSRRGDLGLDDQRRLVDGVGNLVLDAALAPIEVPAFREFAVDEEGAIIIEPADAPIGTRLEVGRIGTTLADGVVLAKSGDGHIRTLEGSVPEAGEGVRIAHGYLESSNVNTVSELIANIEGQRQFEMSVKFIRTAKELDEKTSQLMRMPSG
;
A
#
# COMPACT_ATOMS: atom_id res chain seq x y z
N MET A 1 0.54 -17.95 35.72
CA MET A 1 0.47 -18.59 34.40
C MET A 1 -0.39 -17.84 33.40
N ASP A 2 -1.53 -17.26 33.78
CA ASP A 2 -2.34 -16.40 32.89
C ASP A 2 -1.56 -15.33 32.11
N ARG A 3 -0.57 -14.73 32.75
CA ARG A 3 0.24 -13.67 32.13
C ARG A 3 1.07 -14.18 30.95
N MET A 4 1.63 -15.39 31.01
CA MET A 4 2.40 -15.99 29.92
C MET A 4 1.50 -16.37 28.74
N ILE A 5 0.28 -16.86 29.02
CA ILE A 5 -0.70 -17.23 27.99
C ILE A 5 -1.15 -15.96 27.26
N HIS A 6 -1.44 -14.87 27.98
CA HIS A 6 -1.81 -13.59 27.35
C HIS A 6 -0.70 -13.00 26.46
N VAL A 7 0.55 -13.05 26.92
CA VAL A 7 1.71 -12.61 26.12
C VAL A 7 1.85 -13.47 24.86
N ALA A 8 1.71 -14.79 24.99
CA ALA A 8 1.80 -15.71 23.86
C ALA A 8 0.65 -15.48 22.85
N VAL A 9 -0.57 -15.26 23.31
CA VAL A 9 -1.73 -14.96 22.45
C VAL A 9 -1.52 -13.64 21.71
N ASN A 10 -1.00 -12.60 22.38
CA ASN A 10 -0.70 -11.33 21.73
C ASN A 10 0.42 -11.47 20.69
N ALA A 11 1.48 -12.23 20.99
CA ALA A 11 2.54 -12.55 20.04
C ALA A 11 1.99 -13.28 18.81
N MET A 12 1.09 -14.25 18.99
CA MET A 12 0.46 -14.95 17.87
C MET A 12 -0.45 -14.05 17.03
N LYS A 13 -1.17 -13.11 17.64
CA LYS A 13 -1.96 -12.10 16.90
C LYS A 13 -1.05 -11.24 16.03
N ASN A 14 0.06 -10.76 16.58
CA ASN A 14 1.03 -9.96 15.85
C ASN A 14 1.63 -10.75 14.68
N MET A 15 2.06 -12.00 14.91
CA MET A 15 2.57 -12.88 13.82
C MET A 15 1.53 -13.10 12.72
N ARG A 16 0.25 -13.18 13.07
CA ARG A 16 -0.83 -13.29 12.07
C ARG A 16 -0.95 -12.02 11.24
N MET A 17 -0.87 -10.85 11.87
CA MET A 17 -0.89 -9.56 11.16
C MET A 17 0.31 -9.44 10.22
N ASP A 18 1.52 -9.76 10.67
CA ASP A 18 2.73 -9.76 9.87
C ASP A 18 2.60 -10.66 8.63
N ARG A 19 2.05 -11.86 8.81
CA ARG A 19 1.79 -12.77 7.69
C ARG A 19 0.78 -12.20 6.70
N THR A 20 -0.23 -11.47 7.16
CA THR A 20 -1.20 -10.82 6.28
C THR A 20 -0.52 -9.73 5.45
N VAL A 21 0.33 -8.90 6.07
CA VAL A 21 1.11 -7.86 5.37
C VAL A 21 2.05 -8.49 4.34
N ASN A 22 2.84 -9.51 4.73
CA ASN A 22 3.75 -10.19 3.81
C ASN A 22 3.01 -10.87 2.65
N ALA A 23 1.84 -11.47 2.92
CA ALA A 23 1.02 -12.09 1.87
C ALA A 23 0.44 -11.04 0.91
N ASN A 24 0.03 -9.87 1.42
CA ASN A 24 -0.43 -8.75 0.61
C ASN A 24 0.69 -8.21 -0.27
N ASN A 25 1.88 -7.98 0.30
CA ASN A 25 3.06 -7.55 -0.45
C ASN A 25 3.40 -8.55 -1.56
N LEU A 26 3.43 -9.84 -1.24
CA LEU A 26 3.73 -10.89 -2.22
C LEU A 26 2.68 -10.96 -3.35
N ALA A 27 1.40 -10.84 -3.01
CA ALA A 27 0.32 -10.83 -4.00
C ALA A 27 0.40 -9.64 -4.96
N ASN A 28 0.90 -8.50 -4.48
CA ASN A 28 1.01 -7.26 -5.25
C ASN A 28 2.43 -6.97 -5.77
N ALA A 29 3.34 -7.94 -5.68
CA ALA A 29 4.73 -7.77 -6.11
C ALA A 29 4.90 -7.47 -7.61
N ASN A 30 3.92 -7.85 -8.45
CA ASN A 30 3.91 -7.59 -9.88
C ASN A 30 2.94 -6.47 -10.29
N VAL A 31 2.29 -5.81 -9.34
CA VAL A 31 1.36 -4.70 -9.62
C VAL A 31 2.16 -3.42 -9.85
N PRO A 32 2.01 -2.74 -11.01
CA PRO A 32 2.70 -1.49 -11.27
C PRO A 32 2.38 -0.44 -10.20
N GLY A 33 3.40 0.30 -9.77
CA GLY A 33 3.27 1.37 -8.78
C GLY A 33 2.90 0.93 -7.35
N PHE A 34 2.82 -0.37 -7.09
CA PHE A 34 2.53 -0.84 -5.73
C PHE A 34 3.68 -0.52 -4.79
N LYS A 35 3.35 0.05 -3.64
CA LYS A 35 4.28 0.34 -2.55
C LYS A 35 4.16 -0.73 -1.46
N ARG A 36 5.29 -1.25 -1.02
CA ARG A 36 5.39 -2.28 0.02
C ARG A 36 4.77 -1.80 1.32
N ASP A 37 3.84 -2.57 1.86
CA ASP A 37 3.27 -2.31 3.19
C ASP A 37 4.31 -2.61 4.28
N MET A 38 4.44 -1.69 5.22
CA MET A 38 5.33 -1.84 6.37
C MET A 38 4.56 -2.44 7.55
N GLN A 39 5.25 -3.28 8.28
CA GLN A 39 4.76 -3.72 9.59
C GLN A 39 4.86 -2.54 10.55
N LEU A 40 3.76 -2.16 11.19
CA LEU A 40 3.78 -1.15 12.24
C LEU A 40 4.70 -1.62 13.37
N GLY A 41 5.77 -0.84 13.61
CA GLY A 41 6.77 -1.16 14.63
C GLY A 41 6.12 -1.35 15.99
N ARG A 42 6.40 -2.48 16.61
CA ARG A 42 5.84 -2.92 17.89
C ARG A 42 6.43 -2.18 19.09
N ASP A 43 7.50 -1.41 18.85
CA ASP A 43 8.36 -0.90 19.93
C ASP A 43 7.78 0.33 20.61
N SER A 44 6.99 1.14 19.91
CA SER A 44 6.44 2.37 20.48
C SER A 44 5.35 2.10 21.53
N ALA A 45 4.44 1.15 21.28
CA ALA A 45 3.35 0.85 22.22
C ALA A 45 3.83 0.11 23.47
N PHE A 46 4.92 -0.67 23.37
CA PHE A 46 5.52 -1.34 24.52
C PHE A 46 6.33 -0.37 25.38
N LEU A 47 7.12 0.52 24.77
CA LEU A 47 7.90 1.55 25.49
C LEU A 47 7.00 2.60 26.14
N GLU A 48 5.92 2.98 25.45
CA GLU A 48 4.92 3.93 25.99
C GLU A 48 4.10 3.32 27.15
N SER A 49 3.87 1.99 27.13
CA SER A 49 3.21 1.28 28.23
C SER A 49 4.09 1.01 29.44
N LEU A 50 5.42 1.06 29.31
CA LEU A 50 6.36 0.95 30.42
C LEU A 50 6.40 2.21 31.29
N ASP A 51 6.10 3.37 30.73
CA ASP A 51 6.04 4.65 31.46
C ASP A 51 4.71 4.82 32.24
N GLN A 52 3.68 4.06 31.87
CA GLN A 52 2.44 3.97 32.63
C GLN A 52 2.34 2.59 33.26
N PHE A 53 2.39 2.49 34.59
CA PHE A 53 2.31 1.26 35.41
C PHE A 53 1.09 0.35 35.15
N SER A 54 0.56 0.32 33.95
CA SER A 54 -0.56 -0.51 33.49
C SER A 54 -0.08 -1.68 32.64
N SER A 55 -0.10 -2.88 33.19
CA SER A 55 0.39 -4.13 32.59
C SER A 55 -0.53 -4.72 31.50
N ARG A 56 -1.34 -3.92 30.83
CA ARG A 56 -2.23 -4.35 29.74
C ARG A 56 -1.75 -3.73 28.44
N VAL A 57 -1.00 -4.52 27.66
CA VAL A 57 -0.65 -4.15 26.28
C VAL A 57 -1.88 -4.37 25.41
N PHE A 58 -2.54 -3.30 25.01
CA PHE A 58 -3.58 -3.34 23.98
C PHE A 58 -2.94 -3.02 22.63
N THR A 59 -3.05 -3.94 21.69
CA THR A 59 -2.73 -3.65 20.29
C THR A 59 -3.87 -2.81 19.73
N GLN A 60 -3.63 -1.52 19.52
CA GLN A 60 -4.58 -0.67 18.83
C GLN A 60 -4.49 -1.01 17.34
N ALA A 61 -5.53 -1.63 16.81
CA ALA A 61 -5.64 -1.83 15.37
C ALA A 61 -6.00 -0.48 14.73
N SER A 62 -5.01 0.18 14.13
CA SER A 62 -5.31 1.29 13.22
C SER A 62 -5.70 0.72 11.86
N ASN A 63 -6.74 1.26 11.24
CA ASN A 63 -7.14 0.90 9.87
C ASN A 63 -6.21 1.50 8.80
N THR A 64 -5.11 2.13 9.21
CA THR A 64 -4.11 2.74 8.34
C THR A 64 -2.81 1.97 8.46
N SER A 65 -2.18 1.65 7.35
CA SER A 65 -0.86 1.03 7.30
C SER A 65 0.16 2.00 6.70
N LEU A 66 1.35 2.02 7.29
CA LEU A 66 2.49 2.70 6.69
C LEU A 66 3.02 1.85 5.52
N PHE A 67 3.66 2.50 4.57
CA PHE A 67 4.25 1.86 3.40
C PHE A 67 5.66 2.41 3.12
N GLU A 68 6.44 1.67 2.37
CA GLU A 68 7.78 2.07 1.96
C GLU A 68 7.67 3.03 0.77
N GLU A 69 8.14 4.28 0.93
CA GLU A 69 8.01 5.33 -0.09
C GLU A 69 9.00 5.16 -1.26
N ASN A 70 10.07 4.38 -1.08
CA ASN A 70 11.06 4.15 -2.12
C ASN A 70 10.41 3.75 -3.44
N SER A 71 10.90 4.34 -4.54
CA SER A 71 10.41 3.99 -5.87
C SER A 71 10.90 2.63 -6.32
N GLY A 72 10.03 1.88 -7.00
CA GLY A 72 10.42 0.69 -7.73
C GLY A 72 11.21 1.04 -9.02
N PRO A 73 11.81 0.05 -9.66
CA PRO A 73 12.49 0.26 -10.94
C PRO A 73 11.50 0.65 -12.04
N LEU A 74 11.93 1.57 -12.92
CA LEU A 74 11.18 1.95 -14.11
C LEU A 74 11.46 0.96 -15.24
N VAL A 75 10.40 0.44 -15.84
CA VAL A 75 10.48 -0.50 -16.98
C VAL A 75 9.79 0.12 -18.18
N ASN A 76 10.46 0.14 -19.33
CA ASN A 76 9.84 0.58 -20.58
C ASN A 76 8.81 -0.47 -21.01
N SER A 77 7.55 -0.07 -21.12
CA SER A 77 6.46 -0.97 -21.56
C SER A 77 6.22 -0.90 -23.07
N GLY A 78 6.55 0.24 -23.69
CA GLY A 78 6.27 0.51 -25.10
C GLY A 78 4.81 0.82 -25.41
N GLU A 79 3.92 0.79 -24.40
CA GLU A 79 2.51 1.14 -24.56
C GLU A 79 2.33 2.67 -24.49
N GLN A 80 1.47 3.22 -25.38
CA GLN A 80 1.28 4.67 -25.50
C GLN A 80 0.61 5.30 -24.27
N MET A 81 -0.20 4.56 -23.55
CA MET A 81 -0.95 5.10 -22.42
C MET A 81 -0.24 4.88 -21.08
N ASP A 82 0.82 4.10 -21.08
CA ASP A 82 1.59 3.85 -19.88
C ASP A 82 2.44 5.05 -19.48
N LEU A 83 2.47 5.30 -18.18
CA LEU A 83 3.31 6.34 -17.61
C LEU A 83 3.88 5.93 -16.25
N ALA A 84 4.94 6.59 -15.84
CA ALA A 84 5.51 6.43 -14.51
C ALA A 84 5.93 7.77 -13.93
N VAL A 85 5.82 7.91 -12.62
CA VAL A 85 6.33 9.08 -11.91
C VAL A 85 7.83 8.88 -11.65
N ARG A 86 8.66 9.84 -12.07
CA ARG A 86 10.11 9.84 -11.79
C ARG A 86 10.39 10.47 -10.43
N GLY A 87 11.04 9.72 -9.56
CA GLY A 87 11.40 10.22 -8.23
C GLY A 87 10.21 10.28 -7.27
N ALA A 88 10.13 11.34 -6.47
CA ALA A 88 9.03 11.56 -5.54
C ALA A 88 7.76 12.04 -6.26
N GLY A 89 6.60 11.81 -5.62
CA GLY A 89 5.31 12.31 -6.08
C GLY A 89 4.28 11.21 -6.34
N TYR A 90 3.06 11.63 -6.56
CA TYR A 90 1.89 10.76 -6.74
C TYR A 90 0.92 11.39 -7.74
N LEU A 91 0.12 10.53 -8.38
CA LEU A 91 -1.02 10.89 -9.22
C LEU A 91 -2.28 10.94 -8.36
N PHE A 92 -3.21 11.84 -8.67
CA PHE A 92 -4.54 11.81 -8.06
C PHE A 92 -5.44 10.82 -8.78
N ILE A 93 -6.15 10.03 -8.00
CA ILE A 93 -7.14 9.07 -8.49
C ILE A 93 -8.45 9.19 -7.71
N GLN A 94 -9.55 8.80 -8.37
CA GLN A 94 -10.84 8.55 -7.74
C GLN A 94 -11.08 7.05 -7.76
N PRO A 95 -11.17 6.38 -6.58
CA PRO A 95 -11.43 4.94 -6.51
C PRO A 95 -12.70 4.53 -7.27
N SER A 96 -12.63 3.44 -8.01
CA SER A 96 -13.75 2.91 -8.81
C SER A 96 -14.97 2.50 -7.95
N GLN A 97 -14.73 2.17 -6.69
CA GLN A 97 -15.79 1.84 -5.72
C GLN A 97 -16.42 3.08 -5.06
N GLY A 98 -16.01 4.28 -5.47
CA GLY A 98 -16.41 5.55 -4.85
C GLY A 98 -15.59 5.87 -3.61
N GLY A 99 -15.91 7.00 -2.97
CA GLY A 99 -15.18 7.53 -1.82
C GLY A 99 -14.39 8.80 -2.18
N ASP A 100 -13.53 9.24 -1.25
CA ASP A 100 -12.71 10.43 -1.46
C ASP A 100 -11.53 10.16 -2.39
N ALA A 101 -11.04 11.21 -3.05
CA ALA A 101 -9.84 11.14 -3.87
C ALA A 101 -8.68 10.51 -3.10
N ALA A 102 -7.78 9.87 -3.83
CA ALA A 102 -6.64 9.17 -3.27
C ALA A 102 -5.39 9.39 -4.14
N LEU A 103 -4.27 8.91 -3.67
CA LEU A 103 -2.99 8.98 -4.34
C LEU A 103 -2.59 7.60 -4.89
N SER A 104 -1.96 7.59 -6.06
CA SER A 104 -1.48 6.37 -6.71
C SER A 104 -0.14 6.62 -7.41
N ARG A 105 0.61 5.53 -7.59
CA ARG A 105 1.79 5.47 -8.47
C ARG A 105 1.56 4.53 -9.65
N ARG A 106 0.35 4.03 -9.78
CA ARG A 106 -0.03 3.12 -10.85
C ARG A 106 -0.22 3.89 -12.15
N GLY A 107 0.47 3.47 -13.17
CA GLY A 107 0.53 4.20 -14.45
C GLY A 107 0.17 3.36 -15.67
N ASP A 108 -0.36 2.14 -15.49
CA ASP A 108 -0.95 1.35 -16.57
C ASP A 108 -2.33 1.93 -16.90
N LEU A 109 -2.33 3.00 -17.71
CA LEU A 109 -3.55 3.76 -17.97
C LEU A 109 -4.35 3.18 -19.16
N GLY A 110 -5.64 3.44 -19.14
CA GLY A 110 -6.58 3.09 -20.18
C GLY A 110 -7.73 4.08 -20.26
N LEU A 111 -8.72 3.79 -21.11
CA LEU A 111 -9.94 4.57 -21.19
C LEU A 111 -11.14 3.69 -20.81
N ASP A 112 -12.06 4.27 -20.07
CA ASP A 112 -13.36 3.65 -19.81
C ASP A 112 -14.34 3.85 -20.99
N ASP A 113 -15.56 3.30 -20.87
CA ASP A 113 -16.63 3.43 -21.88
C ASP A 113 -17.06 4.89 -22.12
N GLN A 114 -16.78 5.78 -21.17
CA GLN A 114 -17.09 7.22 -21.26
C GLN A 114 -15.86 8.02 -21.72
N ARG A 115 -14.78 7.32 -22.15
CA ARG A 115 -13.52 7.91 -22.60
C ARG A 115 -12.80 8.74 -21.51
N ARG A 116 -13.05 8.42 -20.25
CA ARG A 116 -12.30 8.99 -19.13
C ARG A 116 -11.04 8.16 -18.88
N LEU A 117 -9.99 8.83 -18.47
CA LEU A 117 -8.70 8.21 -18.16
C LEU A 117 -8.83 7.39 -16.86
N VAL A 118 -8.50 6.10 -16.92
CA VAL A 118 -8.55 5.17 -15.79
C VAL A 118 -7.24 4.41 -15.66
N ASP A 119 -6.94 3.92 -14.46
CA ASP A 119 -5.86 2.95 -14.25
C ASP A 119 -6.31 1.52 -14.52
N GLY A 120 -5.39 0.54 -14.51
CA GLY A 120 -5.66 -0.86 -14.81
C GLY A 120 -6.62 -1.58 -13.84
N VAL A 121 -7.08 -0.94 -12.75
CA VAL A 121 -8.17 -1.44 -11.87
C VAL A 121 -9.46 -0.64 -12.02
N GLY A 122 -9.48 0.37 -12.90
CA GLY A 122 -10.65 1.18 -13.19
C GLY A 122 -10.83 2.39 -12.26
N ASN A 123 -9.81 2.82 -11.53
CA ASN A 123 -9.85 4.09 -10.80
C ASN A 123 -9.68 5.24 -11.81
N LEU A 124 -10.50 6.30 -11.68
CA LEU A 124 -10.38 7.47 -12.54
C LEU A 124 -9.12 8.26 -12.19
N VAL A 125 -8.36 8.65 -13.21
CA VAL A 125 -7.24 9.59 -13.05
C VAL A 125 -7.80 11.01 -13.07
N LEU A 126 -7.34 11.83 -12.11
CA LEU A 126 -7.87 13.16 -11.88
C LEU A 126 -6.87 14.25 -12.31
N ASP A 127 -7.40 15.42 -12.64
CA ASP A 127 -6.61 16.62 -12.86
C ASP A 127 -6.24 17.32 -11.52
N ALA A 128 -5.60 18.47 -11.61
CA ALA A 128 -5.21 19.27 -10.44
C ALA A 128 -6.42 19.83 -9.64
N ALA A 129 -7.60 19.90 -10.27
CA ALA A 129 -8.85 20.31 -9.63
C ALA A 129 -9.65 19.13 -9.07
N LEU A 130 -9.06 17.90 -9.09
CA LEU A 130 -9.70 16.63 -8.72
C LEU A 130 -10.91 16.29 -9.60
N ALA A 131 -10.92 16.73 -10.85
CA ALA A 131 -11.92 16.36 -11.84
C ALA A 131 -11.42 15.22 -12.74
N PRO A 132 -12.30 14.30 -13.18
CA PRO A 132 -11.94 13.25 -14.12
C PRO A 132 -11.48 13.83 -15.47
N ILE A 133 -10.45 13.22 -16.07
CA ILE A 133 -9.90 13.65 -17.34
C ILE A 133 -10.61 12.89 -18.47
N GLU A 134 -11.25 13.61 -19.39
CA GLU A 134 -11.87 13.04 -20.59
C GLU A 134 -10.94 13.19 -21.79
N VAL A 135 -10.72 12.11 -22.52
CA VAL A 135 -9.83 12.09 -23.69
C VAL A 135 -10.64 11.81 -24.95
N PRO A 136 -10.71 12.76 -25.91
CA PRO A 136 -11.38 12.57 -27.21
C PRO A 136 -10.79 11.39 -28.01
N ALA A 137 -11.44 11.01 -29.11
CA ALA A 137 -10.89 9.98 -29.99
C ALA A 137 -9.54 10.43 -30.59
N PHE A 138 -8.53 9.60 -30.44
CA PHE A 138 -7.17 9.91 -30.87
C PHE A 138 -6.56 8.78 -31.72
N ARG A 139 -5.51 9.12 -32.48
CA ARG A 139 -4.60 8.20 -33.17
C ARG A 139 -3.34 7.97 -32.36
N GLU A 140 -2.81 9.06 -31.76
CA GLU A 140 -1.61 9.04 -30.94
C GLU A 140 -1.91 9.72 -29.61
N PHE A 141 -1.36 9.14 -28.53
CA PHE A 141 -1.47 9.66 -27.17
C PHE A 141 -0.06 9.84 -26.60
N ALA A 142 0.22 10.98 -26.04
CA ALA A 142 1.49 11.27 -25.38
C ALA A 142 1.24 12.09 -24.12
N VAL A 143 2.11 11.93 -23.14
CA VAL A 143 2.13 12.76 -21.92
C VAL A 143 3.52 13.38 -21.82
N ASP A 144 3.59 14.69 -21.61
CA ASP A 144 4.86 15.36 -21.39
C ASP A 144 5.42 15.16 -19.98
N GLU A 145 6.62 15.66 -19.71
CA GLU A 145 7.26 15.50 -18.39
C GLU A 145 6.51 16.22 -17.26
N GLU A 146 5.70 17.22 -17.56
CA GLU A 146 4.89 18.00 -16.64
C GLU A 146 3.47 17.43 -16.45
N GLY A 147 3.13 16.34 -17.17
CA GLY A 147 1.83 15.68 -17.08
C GLY A 147 0.76 16.24 -18.02
N ALA A 148 1.10 17.12 -18.97
CA ALA A 148 0.15 17.56 -19.97
C ALA A 148 -0.12 16.42 -20.98
N ILE A 149 -1.40 16.15 -21.23
CA ILE A 149 -1.87 15.11 -22.14
C ILE A 149 -2.01 15.72 -23.53
N ILE A 150 -1.23 15.22 -24.47
CA ILE A 150 -1.20 15.65 -25.86
C ILE A 150 -1.69 14.50 -26.74
N ILE A 151 -2.71 14.76 -27.53
CA ILE A 151 -3.25 13.77 -28.46
C ILE A 151 -3.15 14.24 -29.91
N GLU A 152 -3.11 13.28 -30.85
CA GLU A 152 -3.47 13.50 -32.23
C GLU A 152 -4.92 13.07 -32.45
N PRO A 153 -5.90 14.00 -32.60
CA PRO A 153 -7.31 13.64 -32.74
C PRO A 153 -7.57 12.81 -34.00
N ALA A 154 -8.49 11.87 -33.90
CA ALA A 154 -8.81 10.96 -35.01
C ALA A 154 -9.46 11.66 -36.21
N ASP A 155 -10.17 12.76 -35.96
CA ASP A 155 -10.92 13.55 -36.93
C ASP A 155 -10.15 14.78 -37.48
N ALA A 156 -8.98 15.06 -36.94
CA ALA A 156 -8.12 16.19 -37.37
C ALA A 156 -7.09 15.77 -38.46
N PRO A 157 -6.53 16.74 -39.20
CA PRO A 157 -5.41 16.46 -40.12
C PRO A 157 -4.23 15.79 -39.38
N ILE A 158 -3.54 14.89 -40.08
CA ILE A 158 -2.35 14.20 -39.57
C ILE A 158 -1.29 15.23 -39.13
N GLY A 159 -0.72 15.02 -37.92
CA GLY A 159 0.25 15.90 -37.30
C GLY A 159 -0.33 17.05 -36.47
N THR A 160 -1.67 17.12 -36.36
CA THR A 160 -2.34 18.05 -35.43
C THR A 160 -2.18 17.57 -33.99
N ARG A 161 -1.56 18.39 -33.16
CA ARG A 161 -1.42 18.11 -31.72
C ARG A 161 -2.38 18.97 -30.92
N LEU A 162 -3.14 18.35 -30.01
CA LEU A 162 -4.07 19.00 -29.12
C LEU A 162 -3.76 18.62 -27.67
N GLU A 163 -3.56 19.61 -26.82
CA GLU A 163 -3.53 19.39 -25.36
C GLU A 163 -4.97 19.30 -24.85
N VAL A 164 -5.32 18.19 -24.21
CA VAL A 164 -6.68 17.91 -23.71
C VAL A 164 -6.80 18.13 -22.20
N GLY A 165 -5.70 18.14 -21.48
CA GLY A 165 -5.70 18.36 -20.06
C GLY A 165 -4.36 18.03 -19.44
N ARG A 166 -4.29 18.08 -18.11
CA ARG A 166 -3.08 17.76 -17.36
C ARG A 166 -3.41 16.84 -16.22
N ILE A 167 -2.60 15.81 -16.03
CA ILE A 167 -2.72 14.87 -14.91
C ILE A 167 -2.39 15.61 -13.62
N GLY A 168 -3.27 15.51 -12.64
CA GLY A 168 -3.06 16.07 -11.31
C GLY A 168 -2.00 15.26 -10.55
N THR A 169 -1.02 15.97 -10.01
CA THR A 169 0.11 15.38 -9.28
C THR A 169 0.42 16.15 -8.02
N THR A 170 1.07 15.49 -7.06
CA THR A 170 1.57 16.12 -5.83
C THR A 170 2.87 15.46 -5.39
N LEU A 171 3.79 16.23 -4.84
CA LEU A 171 4.99 15.70 -4.15
C LEU A 171 4.68 15.19 -2.75
N ALA A 172 3.58 15.67 -2.15
CA ALA A 172 3.19 15.39 -0.76
C ALA A 172 4.27 15.74 0.28
N ASP A 173 5.09 16.76 -0.02
CA ASP A 173 6.20 17.18 0.83
C ASP A 173 5.72 17.62 2.21
N GLY A 174 6.37 17.08 3.26
CA GLY A 174 6.05 17.41 4.65
C GLY A 174 4.75 16.81 5.19
N VAL A 175 4.08 15.95 4.42
CA VAL A 175 2.83 15.30 4.82
C VAL A 175 3.06 13.80 5.02
N VAL A 176 2.60 13.28 6.16
CA VAL A 176 2.67 11.83 6.42
C VAL A 176 1.54 11.14 5.65
N LEU A 177 1.93 10.25 4.75
CA LEU A 177 1.02 9.44 3.97
C LEU A 177 0.86 8.05 4.59
N ALA A 178 -0.33 7.48 4.45
CA ALA A 178 -0.64 6.13 4.88
C ALA A 178 -1.64 5.47 3.91
N LYS A 179 -1.63 4.15 3.84
CA LYS A 179 -2.68 3.42 3.14
C LYS A 179 -3.90 3.30 4.04
N SER A 180 -5.04 3.69 3.52
CA SER A 180 -6.35 3.52 4.14
C SER A 180 -6.81 2.05 4.05
N GLY A 181 -7.90 1.71 4.74
CA GLY A 181 -8.46 0.35 4.74
C GLY A 181 -8.92 -0.17 3.36
N ASP A 182 -9.07 0.72 2.39
CA ASP A 182 -9.36 0.42 0.97
C ASP A 182 -8.09 0.16 0.13
N GLY A 183 -6.89 0.24 0.73
CA GLY A 183 -5.60 0.05 0.07
C GLY A 183 -5.05 1.27 -0.67
N HIS A 184 -5.79 2.38 -0.72
CA HIS A 184 -5.34 3.61 -1.36
C HIS A 184 -4.56 4.52 -0.41
N ILE A 185 -3.65 5.32 -0.99
CA ILE A 185 -2.77 6.22 -0.23
C ILE A 185 -3.49 7.55 -0.01
N ARG A 186 -3.50 8.02 1.24
CA ARG A 186 -4.02 9.33 1.65
C ARG A 186 -3.19 9.89 2.80
N THR A 187 -3.48 11.10 3.23
CA THR A 187 -2.96 11.63 4.50
C THR A 187 -3.55 10.84 5.68
N LEU A 188 -2.98 10.97 6.86
CA LEU A 188 -3.53 10.36 8.08
C LEU A 188 -4.96 10.85 8.40
N GLU A 189 -5.33 12.02 7.90
CA GLU A 189 -6.67 12.60 8.05
C GLU A 189 -7.68 12.06 7.02
N GLY A 190 -7.22 11.25 6.05
CA GLY A 190 -8.05 10.64 5.01
C GLY A 190 -8.26 11.52 3.76
N SER A 191 -7.62 12.69 3.69
CA SER A 191 -7.64 13.61 2.54
C SER A 191 -6.45 13.35 1.59
N VAL A 192 -6.40 14.08 0.49
CA VAL A 192 -5.20 14.19 -0.36
C VAL A 192 -4.55 15.56 -0.18
N PRO A 193 -3.21 15.67 -0.30
CA PRO A 193 -2.52 16.96 -0.32
C PRO A 193 -2.97 17.80 -1.51
N GLU A 194 -2.70 19.11 -1.46
CA GLU A 194 -2.94 19.99 -2.60
C GLU A 194 -2.09 19.57 -3.81
N ALA A 195 -2.63 19.83 -5.01
CA ALA A 195 -1.87 19.63 -6.25
C ALA A 195 -0.65 20.55 -6.25
N GLY A 196 0.49 20.00 -6.69
CA GLY A 196 1.76 20.72 -6.71
C GLY A 196 2.51 20.50 -8.01
N GLU A 197 3.39 21.43 -8.32
CA GLU A 197 4.34 21.31 -9.42
C GLU A 197 5.61 20.57 -8.98
N GLY A 198 6.38 20.08 -9.94
CA GLY A 198 7.69 19.47 -9.70
C GLY A 198 7.73 17.95 -9.80
N VAL A 199 6.58 17.28 -9.87
CA VAL A 199 6.52 15.87 -10.23
C VAL A 199 6.88 15.71 -11.71
N ARG A 200 7.74 14.75 -12.03
CA ARG A 200 8.14 14.43 -13.40
C ARG A 200 7.54 13.11 -13.83
N ILE A 201 6.99 13.09 -15.04
CA ILE A 201 6.35 11.91 -15.64
C ILE A 201 7.25 11.36 -16.75
N ALA A 202 7.35 10.04 -16.82
CA ALA A 202 7.97 9.31 -17.92
C ALA A 202 6.87 8.60 -18.72
N HIS A 203 6.65 9.01 -19.94
CA HIS A 203 5.73 8.39 -20.89
C HIS A 203 6.30 7.07 -21.44
N GLY A 204 5.45 6.04 -21.60
CA GLY A 204 5.85 4.71 -22.09
C GLY A 204 6.64 3.87 -21.09
N TYR A 205 6.60 4.23 -19.82
CA TYR A 205 7.24 3.50 -18.73
C TYR A 205 6.21 3.15 -17.66
N LEU A 206 6.46 2.04 -16.98
CA LEU A 206 5.76 1.66 -15.75
C LEU A 206 6.74 1.61 -14.59
N GLU A 207 6.31 2.06 -13.43
CA GLU A 207 7.01 1.80 -12.19
C GLU A 207 6.65 0.40 -11.71
N SER A 208 7.63 -0.49 -11.56
CA SER A 208 7.41 -1.80 -10.94
C SER A 208 7.18 -1.64 -9.44
N SER A 209 6.57 -2.64 -8.82
CA SER A 209 6.47 -2.71 -7.35
C SER A 209 7.87 -2.60 -6.70
N ASN A 210 7.97 -1.95 -5.54
CA ASN A 210 9.18 -1.94 -4.73
C ASN A 210 9.30 -3.17 -3.81
N VAL A 211 8.41 -4.16 -3.96
CA VAL A 211 8.43 -5.41 -3.19
C VAL A 211 9.50 -6.35 -3.70
N ASN A 212 10.36 -6.82 -2.80
CA ASN A 212 11.27 -7.92 -3.10
C ASN A 212 10.59 -9.26 -2.79
N THR A 213 10.15 -9.97 -3.83
CA THR A 213 9.42 -11.24 -3.71
C THR A 213 10.15 -12.30 -2.92
N VAL A 214 11.48 -12.39 -3.09
CA VAL A 214 12.32 -13.38 -2.39
C VAL A 214 12.37 -13.08 -0.90
N SER A 215 12.55 -11.81 -0.54
CA SER A 215 12.57 -11.37 0.86
C SER A 215 11.24 -11.62 1.55
N GLU A 216 10.11 -11.30 0.90
CA GLU A 216 8.77 -11.55 1.44
C GLU A 216 8.47 -13.06 1.60
N LEU A 217 8.94 -13.89 0.66
CA LEU A 217 8.79 -15.34 0.76
C LEU A 217 9.58 -15.90 1.94
N ILE A 218 10.83 -15.46 2.14
CA ILE A 218 11.65 -15.86 3.29
C ILE A 218 10.96 -15.42 4.59
N ALA A 219 10.51 -14.16 4.67
CA ALA A 219 9.80 -13.65 5.85
C ALA A 219 8.53 -14.44 6.16
N ASN A 220 7.80 -14.90 5.13
CA ASN A 220 6.61 -15.74 5.29
C ASN A 220 6.97 -17.12 5.87
N ILE A 221 8.04 -17.77 5.36
CA ILE A 221 8.52 -19.06 5.86
C ILE A 221 9.01 -18.94 7.33
N GLU A 222 9.74 -17.88 7.64
CA GLU A 222 10.21 -17.62 9.01
C GLU A 222 9.05 -17.36 9.96
N GLY A 223 8.06 -16.56 9.54
CA GLY A 223 6.84 -16.32 10.31
C GLY A 223 6.05 -17.60 10.58
N GLN A 224 5.99 -18.52 9.60
CA GLN A 224 5.36 -19.83 9.79
C GLN A 224 6.10 -20.68 10.83
N ARG A 225 7.42 -20.75 10.74
CA ARG A 225 8.23 -21.48 11.73
C ARG A 225 8.08 -20.90 13.15
N GLN A 226 8.09 -19.59 13.28
CA GLN A 226 7.89 -18.91 14.56
C GLN A 226 6.51 -19.20 15.14
N PHE A 227 5.47 -19.22 14.31
CA PHE A 227 4.12 -19.58 14.72
C PHE A 227 4.05 -21.02 15.24
N GLU A 228 4.61 -21.99 14.50
CA GLU A 228 4.68 -23.40 14.91
C GLU A 228 5.41 -23.58 16.25
N MET A 229 6.54 -22.89 16.43
CA MET A 229 7.29 -22.90 17.71
C MET A 229 6.45 -22.32 18.85
N SER A 230 5.72 -21.23 18.60
CA SER A 230 4.87 -20.58 19.60
C SER A 230 3.71 -21.50 20.02
N VAL A 231 3.07 -22.20 19.07
CA VAL A 231 2.03 -23.19 19.36
C VAL A 231 2.58 -24.36 20.20
N LYS A 232 3.77 -24.87 19.85
CA LYS A 232 4.43 -25.94 20.60
C LYS A 232 4.76 -25.48 22.03
N PHE A 233 5.27 -24.27 22.18
CA PHE A 233 5.56 -23.69 23.50
C PHE A 233 4.32 -23.58 24.37
N ILE A 234 3.20 -23.11 23.82
CA ILE A 234 1.92 -23.02 24.54
C ILE A 234 1.44 -24.42 24.99
N ARG A 235 1.54 -25.44 24.12
CA ARG A 235 1.21 -26.82 24.48
C ARG A 235 2.05 -27.32 25.65
N THR A 236 3.36 -27.15 25.57
CA THR A 236 4.26 -27.59 26.65
C THR A 236 3.98 -26.85 27.96
N ALA A 237 3.70 -25.54 27.89
CA ALA A 237 3.33 -24.75 29.06
C ALA A 237 2.01 -25.27 29.71
N LYS A 238 1.01 -25.63 28.90
CA LYS A 238 -0.24 -26.20 29.36
C LYS A 238 -0.04 -27.58 30.02
N GLU A 239 0.74 -28.47 29.43
CA GLU A 239 1.07 -29.78 29.99
C GLU A 239 1.80 -29.67 31.33
N LEU A 240 2.74 -28.71 31.46
CA LEU A 240 3.42 -28.43 32.71
C LEU A 240 2.44 -27.94 33.80
N ASP A 241 1.50 -27.07 33.43
CA ASP A 241 0.48 -26.56 34.36
C ASP A 241 -0.46 -27.66 34.85
N GLU A 242 -0.92 -28.52 33.95
CA GLU A 242 -1.73 -29.68 34.29
C GLU A 242 -1.00 -30.65 35.26
N LYS A 243 0.28 -30.96 34.96
CA LYS A 243 1.09 -31.81 35.86
C LYS A 243 1.36 -31.17 37.22
N THR A 244 1.64 -29.88 37.27
CA THR A 244 1.86 -29.12 38.51
C THR A 244 0.57 -29.09 39.35
N SER A 245 -0.57 -28.88 38.70
CA SER A 245 -1.88 -28.91 39.35
C SER A 245 -2.24 -30.31 39.93
N GLN A 246 -1.87 -31.38 39.23
CA GLN A 246 -2.03 -32.75 39.70
C GLN A 246 -1.15 -33.02 40.93
N LEU A 247 0.10 -32.57 40.93
CA LEU A 247 1.02 -32.74 42.09
C LEU A 247 0.53 -31.98 43.31
N MET A 248 -0.06 -30.80 43.14
CA MET A 248 -0.66 -30.03 44.26
C MET A 248 -1.95 -30.66 44.84
N ARG A 249 -2.60 -31.55 44.10
CA ARG A 249 -3.81 -32.27 44.57
C ARG A 249 -3.51 -33.60 45.23
N MET A 250 -2.27 -34.07 45.24
CA MET A 250 -1.91 -35.28 46.00
C MET A 250 -1.97 -34.95 47.49
N PRO A 251 -2.77 -35.69 48.29
CA PRO A 251 -2.81 -35.51 49.72
C PRO A 251 -1.42 -35.85 50.27
N SER A 252 -0.85 -34.97 51.09
CA SER A 252 0.32 -35.28 51.93
C SER A 252 -0.05 -36.42 52.84
N GLY A 253 0.46 -37.63 52.53
CA GLY A 253 0.35 -38.81 53.41
C GLY A 253 1.09 -38.62 54.73
#